data_1674c282dee3786263e9be1de859d425
#
_entry.id   1674c282dee3786263e9be1de859d425
#
_cell.length_a   1.000
_cell.length_b   1.000
_cell.length_c   1.000
_cell.angle_alpha   90.00
_cell.angle_beta   90.00
_cell.angle_gamma   90.00
#
_symmetry.space_group_name_H-M   'P 1'
#
loop_
_entity.id
_entity.type
_entity.pdbx_description
1 polymer ?
#
loop_
_entity_poly.entity_id
_entity_poly.type
_entity_poly.pdbx_seq_one_letter_code
_entity_poly.pdbx_strand_id
1 'polypeptide(L)'
;VGAKSGQRRKPDPAKRSGRQRFALVLFGALFILLFVIFAAAEGIGSPSVPAGDIAVIQGVPDQLSHVSEEEFERSLERQAHQAKLKKTPQPGEPKYEELKEAAIKELVEAVWLQGEAEEMGIAVTEKEVATELKTIKEQNFPTEQAYQKFLKESSFTQQEVNKILRLQILTKKIEEAAKAEAPEPTSAEIADYFEAEKATKFTVKESRDVRVIINEDKSKVEAAQKELEKDHSPASWKKVAQKYSSDPTTKSKGGLTPGVQEEFLPEQLKKPLFTAATGELIGPFKVEKNYLLLEVVKLHPAKTKSLKEAEAEITATLTQEKQQEAFSEFASEYTGRWQARTHCASGFVTKQCANFKESGHPSTAPPGCFEANPKTPANECPAPVAQAKPAMPGTVTVLKPKGEQLAQRPQPEASKEAGTEVPAPEGAPAPEAAPEAEEAAPEAESGSQSGK
;
A
#
# COMPACT_ATOMS: atom_id res chain seq x y z
N VAL A 1 61.40 -21.93 -83.28
CA VAL A 1 61.14 -23.16 -82.53
C VAL A 1 61.59 -22.93 -81.10
N GLY A 2 60.77 -22.74 -80.12
CA GLY A 2 61.14 -22.54 -78.72
C GLY A 2 59.89 -22.60 -77.82
N ALA A 3 59.62 -23.77 -77.28
CA ALA A 3 58.53 -24.05 -76.37
C ALA A 3 58.78 -23.39 -74.99
N LYS A 4 57.89 -22.51 -74.53
CA LYS A 4 57.89 -21.99 -73.14
C LYS A 4 57.05 -22.90 -72.25
N SER A 5 57.71 -23.62 -71.35
CA SER A 5 57.06 -24.42 -70.28
C SER A 5 56.41 -23.51 -69.25
N GLY A 6 55.11 -23.61 -69.12
CA GLY A 6 54.34 -22.92 -68.08
C GLY A 6 54.50 -23.62 -66.71
N GLN A 7 55.18 -22.95 -65.78
CA GLN A 7 55.21 -23.36 -64.37
C GLN A 7 53.84 -23.12 -63.69
N ARG A 8 53.21 -24.17 -63.32
CA ARG A 8 52.02 -24.13 -62.41
C ARG A 8 52.52 -23.76 -61.01
N ARG A 9 52.13 -22.57 -60.55
CA ARG A 9 52.28 -22.20 -59.15
C ARG A 9 51.45 -23.11 -58.26
N LYS A 10 52.11 -23.80 -57.33
CA LYS A 10 51.41 -24.56 -56.25
C LYS A 10 50.76 -23.55 -55.33
N PRO A 11 49.49 -23.77 -54.85
CA PRO A 11 48.81 -22.91 -53.86
C PRO A 11 49.47 -23.01 -52.49
N ASP A 12 49.70 -21.85 -51.89
CA ASP A 12 50.36 -21.63 -50.61
C ASP A 12 49.54 -22.23 -49.45
N PRO A 13 50.06 -23.20 -48.67
CA PRO A 13 49.28 -23.91 -47.62
C PRO A 13 49.01 -23.04 -46.38
N ALA A 14 49.65 -21.86 -46.23
CA ALA A 14 49.58 -21.04 -45.04
C ALA A 14 48.25 -20.24 -44.87
N LYS A 15 47.52 -19.97 -45.98
CA LYS A 15 46.25 -19.18 -45.89
C LYS A 15 45.00 -20.01 -45.57
N ARG A 16 45.03 -21.32 -45.62
CA ARG A 16 43.86 -22.17 -45.26
C ARG A 16 43.78 -22.48 -43.76
N SER A 17 44.85 -22.36 -42.98
CA SER A 17 44.83 -22.76 -41.58
C SER A 17 44.13 -21.77 -40.64
N GLY A 18 44.09 -20.48 -40.93
CA GLY A 18 43.47 -19.47 -40.09
C GLY A 18 41.92 -19.54 -40.06
N ARG A 19 41.33 -19.68 -41.25
CA ARG A 19 39.86 -19.82 -41.37
C ARG A 19 39.33 -21.14 -40.79
N GLN A 20 40.07 -22.23 -40.96
CA GLN A 20 39.69 -23.52 -40.35
C GLN A 20 39.85 -23.52 -38.85
N ARG A 21 40.92 -22.90 -38.31
CA ARG A 21 41.09 -22.74 -36.85
C ARG A 21 40.01 -21.84 -36.24
N PHE A 22 39.66 -20.75 -36.92
CA PHE A 22 38.57 -19.84 -36.46
C PHE A 22 37.19 -20.54 -36.51
N ALA A 23 36.91 -21.30 -37.55
CA ALA A 23 35.69 -22.10 -37.63
C ALA A 23 35.63 -23.18 -36.55
N LEU A 24 36.74 -23.87 -36.25
CA LEU A 24 36.80 -24.88 -35.18
C LEU A 24 36.62 -24.26 -33.79
N VAL A 25 37.14 -23.05 -33.53
CA VAL A 25 36.96 -22.32 -32.28
C VAL A 25 35.49 -21.86 -32.12
N LEU A 26 34.88 -21.35 -33.21
CA LEU A 26 33.46 -20.99 -33.20
C LEU A 26 32.55 -22.19 -33.03
N PHE A 27 32.80 -23.31 -33.70
CA PHE A 27 32.07 -24.54 -33.50
C PHE A 27 32.25 -25.13 -32.09
N GLY A 28 33.46 -25.07 -31.55
CA GLY A 28 33.75 -25.45 -30.16
C GLY A 28 33.02 -24.60 -29.15
N ALA A 29 32.99 -23.26 -29.32
CA ALA A 29 32.26 -22.35 -28.46
C ALA A 29 30.74 -22.54 -28.54
N LEU A 30 30.21 -22.76 -29.75
CA LEU A 30 28.78 -23.06 -29.96
C LEU A 30 28.41 -24.38 -29.34
N PHE A 31 29.27 -25.41 -29.45
CA PHE A 31 29.03 -26.72 -28.86
C PHE A 31 29.07 -26.68 -27.34
N ILE A 32 30.00 -25.91 -26.75
CA ILE A 32 30.05 -25.67 -25.31
C ILE A 32 28.78 -24.93 -24.85
N LEU A 33 28.33 -23.90 -25.58
CA LEU A 33 27.14 -23.15 -25.29
C LEU A 33 25.87 -24.06 -25.33
N LEU A 34 25.77 -24.88 -26.38
CA LEU A 34 24.67 -25.85 -26.53
C LEU A 34 24.71 -26.92 -25.44
N PHE A 35 25.90 -27.38 -25.06
CA PHE A 35 26.10 -28.37 -23.98
C PHE A 35 25.72 -27.78 -22.62
N VAL A 36 26.08 -26.51 -22.35
CA VAL A 36 25.65 -25.79 -21.13
C VAL A 36 24.13 -25.61 -21.09
N ILE A 37 23.54 -25.22 -22.23
CA ILE A 37 22.06 -25.10 -22.33
C ILE A 37 21.39 -26.48 -22.16
N PHE A 38 21.91 -27.51 -22.77
CA PHE A 38 21.40 -28.88 -22.63
C PHE A 38 21.57 -29.42 -21.20
N ALA A 39 22.75 -29.23 -20.61
CA ALA A 39 23.02 -29.63 -19.23
C ALA A 39 22.09 -28.90 -18.22
N ALA A 40 21.82 -27.60 -18.45
CA ALA A 40 20.87 -26.84 -17.65
C ALA A 40 19.43 -27.33 -17.87
N ALA A 41 19.04 -27.69 -19.10
CA ALA A 41 17.70 -28.22 -19.43
C ALA A 41 17.44 -29.61 -18.84
N GLU A 42 18.47 -30.45 -18.74
CA GLU A 42 18.42 -31.78 -18.12
C GLU A 42 18.68 -31.79 -16.60
N GLY A 43 18.89 -30.59 -16.00
CA GLY A 43 19.19 -30.49 -14.58
C GLY A 43 20.59 -30.98 -14.18
N ILE A 44 21.49 -31.16 -15.13
CA ILE A 44 22.88 -31.52 -14.86
C ILE A 44 23.59 -30.31 -14.24
N GLY A 45 23.89 -30.39 -12.95
CA GLY A 45 24.47 -29.30 -12.16
C GLY A 45 23.52 -28.70 -11.13
N SER A 46 22.24 -29.11 -11.10
CA SER A 46 21.35 -28.80 -9.98
C SER A 46 21.84 -29.53 -8.74
N PRO A 47 21.89 -28.87 -7.56
CA PRO A 47 22.31 -29.55 -6.34
C PRO A 47 21.31 -30.68 -6.02
N SER A 48 21.86 -31.83 -5.66
CA SER A 48 21.04 -32.94 -5.13
C SER A 48 20.58 -32.57 -3.73
N VAL A 49 19.28 -32.71 -3.45
CA VAL A 49 18.76 -32.58 -2.08
C VAL A 49 19.14 -33.84 -1.32
N PRO A 50 19.88 -33.73 -0.19
CA PRO A 50 20.25 -34.91 0.63
C PRO A 50 19.03 -35.66 1.18
N ALA A 51 19.22 -36.91 1.50
CA ALA A 51 18.19 -37.70 2.18
C ALA A 51 17.90 -37.10 3.58
N GLY A 52 16.64 -36.88 3.90
CA GLY A 52 16.21 -36.24 5.14
C GLY A 52 15.99 -34.71 5.02
N ASP A 53 16.32 -34.14 3.85
CA ASP A 53 15.99 -32.74 3.56
C ASP A 53 14.85 -32.63 2.55
N ILE A 54 14.03 -31.60 2.71
CA ILE A 54 12.96 -31.24 1.76
C ILE A 54 13.43 -30.23 0.72
N ALA A 55 14.44 -29.41 1.06
CA ALA A 55 15.01 -28.39 0.15
C ALA A 55 16.45 -28.06 0.51
N VAL A 56 17.20 -27.64 -0.51
CA VAL A 56 18.53 -27.01 -0.38
C VAL A 56 18.50 -25.63 -1.03
N ILE A 57 18.99 -24.62 -0.32
CA ILE A 57 19.06 -23.23 -0.78
C ILE A 57 20.52 -22.83 -0.91
N GLN A 58 20.91 -22.41 -2.13
CA GLN A 58 22.27 -21.97 -2.43
C GLN A 58 22.45 -20.49 -2.08
N GLY A 59 23.71 -20.09 -1.74
CA GLY A 59 24.06 -18.71 -1.46
C GLY A 59 23.74 -18.26 -0.04
N VAL A 60 23.47 -19.18 0.86
CA VAL A 60 23.37 -18.97 2.30
C VAL A 60 24.44 -19.79 3.03
N PRO A 61 24.78 -19.44 4.30
CA PRO A 61 25.67 -20.28 5.14
C PRO A 61 25.20 -21.71 5.22
N ASP A 62 26.13 -22.66 5.29
CA ASP A 62 25.84 -24.09 5.32
C ASP A 62 24.80 -24.50 6.38
N GLN A 63 24.81 -23.82 7.54
CA GLN A 63 23.88 -24.07 8.63
C GLN A 63 22.41 -23.72 8.30
N LEU A 64 22.21 -22.87 7.29
CA LEU A 64 20.89 -22.42 6.83
C LEU A 64 20.51 -23.03 5.49
N SER A 65 21.47 -23.65 4.77
CA SER A 65 21.28 -24.08 3.39
C SER A 65 20.34 -25.29 3.27
N HIS A 66 20.09 -26.01 4.34
CA HIS A 66 19.30 -27.23 4.39
C HIS A 66 17.99 -27.00 5.14
N VAL A 67 16.88 -27.39 4.54
CA VAL A 67 15.56 -27.45 5.20
C VAL A 67 15.23 -28.92 5.41
N SER A 68 15.24 -29.37 6.66
CA SER A 68 15.05 -30.77 7.00
C SER A 68 13.58 -31.21 7.00
N GLU A 69 13.34 -32.51 6.80
CA GLU A 69 12.00 -33.09 6.91
C GLU A 69 11.44 -32.94 8.33
N GLU A 70 12.28 -32.99 9.36
CA GLU A 70 11.87 -32.74 10.75
C GLU A 70 11.34 -31.33 10.97
N GLU A 71 11.99 -30.30 10.38
CA GLU A 71 11.48 -28.91 10.43
C GLU A 71 10.16 -28.78 9.69
N PHE A 72 10.03 -29.46 8.55
CA PHE A 72 8.80 -29.51 7.79
C PHE A 72 7.66 -30.12 8.59
N GLU A 73 7.85 -31.27 9.22
CA GLU A 73 6.83 -31.93 10.04
C GLU A 73 6.37 -31.03 11.19
N ARG A 74 7.30 -30.37 11.88
CA ARG A 74 6.96 -29.38 12.92
C ARG A 74 6.19 -28.18 12.38
N SER A 75 6.57 -27.68 11.20
CA SER A 75 5.84 -26.58 10.56
C SER A 75 4.43 -27.00 10.15
N LEU A 76 4.30 -28.20 9.55
CA LEU A 76 3.00 -28.77 9.17
C LEU A 76 2.07 -28.95 10.40
N GLU A 77 2.61 -29.42 11.53
CA GLU A 77 1.85 -29.56 12.77
C GLU A 77 1.37 -28.17 13.28
N ARG A 78 2.24 -27.16 13.27
CA ARG A 78 1.85 -25.79 13.62
C ARG A 78 0.76 -25.24 12.71
N GLN A 79 0.89 -25.43 11.38
CA GLN A 79 -0.12 -25.01 10.40
C GLN A 79 -1.47 -25.69 10.67
N ALA A 80 -1.46 -27.01 10.97
CA ALA A 80 -2.66 -27.76 11.32
C ALA A 80 -3.31 -27.24 12.61
N HIS A 81 -2.51 -26.94 13.63
CA HIS A 81 -2.99 -26.35 14.89
C HIS A 81 -3.60 -24.96 14.68
N GLN A 82 -2.96 -24.10 13.86
CA GLN A 82 -3.49 -22.77 13.51
C GLN A 82 -4.81 -22.88 12.74
N ALA A 83 -4.91 -23.86 11.84
CA ALA A 83 -6.16 -24.18 11.12
C ALA A 83 -7.23 -24.85 12.02
N LYS A 84 -6.96 -25.02 13.33
CA LYS A 84 -7.84 -25.65 14.34
C LYS A 84 -8.21 -27.08 13.98
N LEU A 85 -7.33 -27.80 13.32
CA LEU A 85 -7.52 -29.22 13.08
C LEU A 85 -7.23 -30.03 14.35
N LYS A 86 -7.95 -31.11 14.54
CA LYS A 86 -7.75 -32.01 15.70
C LYS A 86 -6.48 -32.87 15.62
N LYS A 87 -6.00 -33.10 14.39
CA LYS A 87 -4.77 -33.83 14.08
C LYS A 87 -4.10 -33.24 12.85
N THR A 88 -2.80 -33.41 12.72
CA THR A 88 -2.06 -33.09 11.51
C THR A 88 -2.52 -34.04 10.39
N PRO A 89 -2.97 -33.50 9.23
CA PRO A 89 -3.42 -34.34 8.12
C PRO A 89 -2.25 -35.11 7.50
N GLN A 90 -2.53 -36.30 6.98
CA GLN A 90 -1.57 -37.13 6.29
C GLN A 90 -1.69 -36.95 4.76
N PRO A 91 -0.67 -37.34 3.98
CA PRO A 91 -0.73 -37.34 2.52
C PRO A 91 -2.02 -38.00 1.98
N GLY A 92 -2.73 -37.25 1.10
CA GLY A 92 -4.02 -37.69 0.56
C GLY A 92 -5.25 -37.33 1.42
N GLU A 93 -5.07 -36.85 2.65
CA GLU A 93 -6.19 -36.31 3.44
C GLU A 93 -6.55 -34.88 3.02
N PRO A 94 -7.82 -34.45 3.23
CA PRO A 94 -8.22 -33.07 2.98
C PRO A 94 -7.33 -32.07 3.70
N LYS A 95 -6.99 -30.97 3.03
CA LYS A 95 -6.11 -29.89 3.49
C LYS A 95 -4.63 -30.22 3.61
N TYR A 96 -4.20 -31.47 3.40
CA TYR A 96 -2.77 -31.81 3.49
C TYR A 96 -1.93 -30.97 2.51
N GLU A 97 -2.31 -30.92 1.23
CA GLU A 97 -1.53 -30.19 0.23
C GLU A 97 -1.49 -28.68 0.50
N GLU A 98 -2.59 -28.06 0.96
CA GLU A 98 -2.64 -26.66 1.35
C GLU A 98 -1.68 -26.36 2.51
N LEU A 99 -1.72 -27.17 3.56
CA LEU A 99 -0.87 -26.97 4.74
C LEU A 99 0.59 -27.33 4.46
N LYS A 100 0.85 -28.33 3.61
CA LYS A 100 2.18 -28.68 3.13
C LYS A 100 2.80 -27.52 2.36
N GLU A 101 2.07 -26.92 1.40
CA GLU A 101 2.55 -25.77 0.65
C GLU A 101 2.85 -24.57 1.59
N ALA A 102 1.98 -24.32 2.56
CA ALA A 102 2.19 -23.28 3.55
C ALA A 102 3.42 -23.54 4.44
N ALA A 103 3.63 -24.78 4.86
CA ALA A 103 4.79 -25.16 5.68
C ALA A 103 6.12 -25.05 4.92
N ILE A 104 6.17 -25.52 3.68
CA ILE A 104 7.36 -25.38 2.81
C ILE A 104 7.65 -23.90 2.55
N LYS A 105 6.62 -23.12 2.20
CA LYS A 105 6.75 -21.69 1.99
C LYS A 105 7.33 -20.99 3.22
N GLU A 106 6.78 -21.23 4.42
CA GLU A 106 7.28 -20.65 5.67
C GLU A 106 8.77 -20.91 5.87
N LEU A 107 9.18 -22.17 5.72
CA LEU A 107 10.58 -22.57 5.98
C LEU A 107 11.55 -22.01 4.93
N VAL A 108 11.21 -22.14 3.65
CA VAL A 108 12.05 -21.68 2.55
C VAL A 108 12.21 -20.16 2.59
N GLU A 109 11.11 -19.43 2.74
CA GLU A 109 11.13 -17.96 2.80
C GLU A 109 11.85 -17.43 4.05
N ALA A 110 11.84 -18.17 5.16
CA ALA A 110 12.64 -17.82 6.33
C ALA A 110 14.16 -17.93 6.06
N VAL A 111 14.59 -18.89 5.24
CA VAL A 111 15.99 -19.00 4.81
C VAL A 111 16.34 -17.89 3.81
N TRP A 112 15.47 -17.64 2.83
CA TRP A 112 15.66 -16.54 1.88
C TRP A 112 15.87 -15.21 2.58
N LEU A 113 15.03 -14.91 3.57
CA LEU A 113 15.10 -13.65 4.32
C LEU A 113 16.42 -13.52 5.09
N GLN A 114 16.90 -14.61 5.69
CA GLN A 114 18.17 -14.62 6.39
C GLN A 114 19.36 -14.45 5.42
N GLY A 115 19.30 -15.14 4.28
CA GLY A 115 20.32 -15.00 3.22
C GLY A 115 20.35 -13.60 2.64
N GLU A 116 19.19 -12.99 2.37
CA GLU A 116 19.12 -11.62 1.89
C GLU A 116 19.68 -10.62 2.90
N ALA A 117 19.34 -10.79 4.17
CA ALA A 117 19.87 -9.94 5.23
C ALA A 117 21.41 -10.01 5.30
N GLU A 118 21.99 -11.21 5.09
CA GLU A 118 23.44 -11.38 5.05
C GLU A 118 24.05 -10.72 3.81
N GLU A 119 23.46 -10.90 2.62
CA GLU A 119 23.91 -10.23 1.38
C GLU A 119 23.87 -8.69 1.50
N MET A 120 22.85 -8.15 2.19
CA MET A 120 22.69 -6.72 2.45
C MET A 120 23.49 -6.22 3.66
N GLY A 121 24.16 -7.09 4.42
CA GLY A 121 24.87 -6.72 5.65
C GLY A 121 23.96 -6.28 6.78
N ILE A 122 22.70 -6.73 6.77
CA ILE A 122 21.68 -6.41 7.77
C ILE A 122 21.69 -7.46 8.89
N ALA A 123 21.87 -7.01 10.13
CA ALA A 123 21.85 -7.88 11.30
C ALA A 123 20.75 -7.47 12.30
N VAL A 124 20.28 -8.43 13.06
CA VAL A 124 19.33 -8.23 14.18
C VAL A 124 20.00 -8.67 15.46
N THR A 125 20.09 -7.75 16.41
CA THR A 125 20.70 -7.97 17.72
C THR A 125 19.71 -8.61 18.70
N GLU A 126 20.22 -9.31 19.71
CA GLU A 126 19.40 -9.85 20.80
C GLU A 126 18.63 -8.75 21.55
N LYS A 127 19.20 -7.55 21.63
CA LYS A 127 18.53 -6.39 22.25
C LYS A 127 17.29 -5.95 21.47
N GLU A 128 17.33 -5.96 20.14
CA GLU A 128 16.17 -5.62 19.31
C GLU A 128 15.07 -6.67 19.48
N VAL A 129 15.42 -7.96 19.47
CA VAL A 129 14.47 -9.05 19.72
C VAL A 129 13.82 -8.93 21.09
N ALA A 130 14.62 -8.67 22.13
CA ALA A 130 14.11 -8.49 23.49
C ALA A 130 13.20 -7.26 23.63
N THR A 131 13.54 -6.17 22.93
CA THR A 131 12.72 -4.95 22.91
C THR A 131 11.38 -5.21 22.23
N GLU A 132 11.40 -5.85 21.08
CA GLU A 132 10.18 -6.19 20.33
C GLU A 132 9.28 -7.16 21.12
N LEU A 133 9.88 -8.19 21.72
CA LEU A 133 9.16 -9.11 22.61
C LEU A 133 8.49 -8.37 23.77
N LYS A 134 9.20 -7.44 24.40
CA LYS A 134 8.64 -6.63 25.49
C LYS A 134 7.44 -5.82 24.99
N THR A 135 7.57 -5.14 23.85
CA THR A 135 6.49 -4.34 23.26
C THR A 135 5.27 -5.20 22.96
N ILE A 136 5.47 -6.39 22.36
CA ILE A 136 4.37 -7.31 22.06
C ILE A 136 3.70 -7.82 23.32
N LYS A 137 4.49 -8.15 24.37
CA LYS A 137 3.94 -8.57 25.65
C LYS A 137 3.11 -7.48 26.29
N GLU A 138 3.58 -6.24 26.34
CA GLU A 138 2.86 -5.12 26.88
C GLU A 138 1.55 -4.79 26.14
N GLN A 139 1.53 -4.97 24.81
CA GLN A 139 0.37 -4.69 23.98
C GLN A 139 -0.70 -5.78 23.98
N ASN A 140 -0.29 -7.07 24.10
CA ASN A 140 -1.17 -8.19 23.84
C ASN A 140 -1.43 -9.07 25.08
N PHE A 141 -0.61 -8.97 26.12
CA PHE A 141 -0.72 -9.83 27.29
C PHE A 141 -0.75 -9.00 28.56
N PRO A 142 -1.86 -8.98 29.32
CA PRO A 142 -1.98 -8.16 30.52
C PRO A 142 -1.05 -8.62 31.66
N THR A 143 -0.55 -9.86 31.63
CA THR A 143 0.37 -10.40 32.63
C THR A 143 1.32 -11.42 32.01
N GLU A 144 2.44 -11.67 32.68
CA GLU A 144 3.38 -12.75 32.28
C GLU A 144 2.69 -14.12 32.25
N GLN A 145 1.78 -14.39 33.19
CA GLN A 145 1.03 -15.65 33.22
C GLN A 145 0.14 -15.80 31.97
N ALA A 146 -0.42 -14.72 31.46
CA ALA A 146 -1.19 -14.74 30.22
C ALA A 146 -0.30 -15.10 29.01
N TYR A 147 0.92 -14.58 28.98
CA TYR A 147 1.90 -14.93 27.95
C TYR A 147 2.35 -16.39 28.05
N GLN A 148 2.66 -16.89 29.25
CA GLN A 148 3.02 -18.31 29.46
C GLN A 148 1.89 -19.25 29.10
N LYS A 149 0.65 -18.86 29.39
CA LYS A 149 -0.54 -19.61 28.97
C LYS A 149 -0.65 -19.67 27.44
N PHE A 150 -0.42 -18.54 26.78
CA PHE A 150 -0.39 -18.47 25.30
C PHE A 150 0.66 -19.42 24.73
N LEU A 151 1.90 -19.42 25.21
CA LEU A 151 2.95 -20.32 24.74
C LEU A 151 2.51 -21.78 24.85
N LYS A 152 1.92 -22.14 26.00
CA LYS A 152 1.45 -23.51 26.24
C LYS A 152 0.27 -23.91 25.32
N GLU A 153 -0.68 -23.02 25.11
CA GLU A 153 -1.87 -23.27 24.29
C GLU A 153 -1.58 -23.28 22.78
N SER A 154 -0.58 -22.50 22.34
CA SER A 154 -0.18 -22.40 20.94
C SER A 154 0.93 -23.39 20.55
N SER A 155 1.47 -24.16 21.50
CA SER A 155 2.62 -25.07 21.32
C SER A 155 3.90 -24.36 20.86
N PHE A 156 4.01 -23.03 21.12
CA PHE A 156 5.24 -22.30 20.87
C PHE A 156 6.22 -22.37 22.03
N THR A 157 7.48 -22.53 21.72
CA THR A 157 8.58 -22.30 22.65
C THR A 157 9.00 -20.84 22.62
N GLN A 158 9.67 -20.36 23.69
CA GLN A 158 10.24 -19.01 23.71
C GLN A 158 11.29 -18.82 22.59
N GLN A 159 12.02 -19.85 22.23
CA GLN A 159 13.02 -19.80 21.15
C GLN A 159 12.36 -19.59 19.80
N GLU A 160 11.25 -20.27 19.52
CA GLU A 160 10.49 -20.09 18.28
C GLU A 160 9.88 -18.69 18.19
N VAL A 161 9.34 -18.17 19.29
CA VAL A 161 8.88 -16.76 19.35
C VAL A 161 10.04 -15.80 19.03
N ASN A 162 11.20 -15.99 19.63
CA ASN A 162 12.37 -15.14 19.35
C ASN A 162 12.83 -15.26 17.88
N LYS A 163 12.77 -16.48 17.28
CA LYS A 163 13.08 -16.69 15.85
C LYS A 163 12.10 -15.92 14.97
N ILE A 164 10.82 -16.00 15.27
CA ILE A 164 9.76 -15.27 14.54
C ILE A 164 10.00 -13.76 14.62
N LEU A 165 10.25 -13.23 15.83
CA LEU A 165 10.52 -11.81 16.02
C LEU A 165 11.76 -11.35 15.26
N ARG A 166 12.82 -12.15 15.26
CA ARG A 166 14.02 -11.89 14.49
C ARG A 166 13.72 -11.77 12.99
N LEU A 167 12.94 -12.70 12.44
CA LEU A 167 12.52 -12.65 11.03
C LEU A 167 11.65 -11.43 10.73
N GLN A 168 10.75 -11.05 11.63
CA GLN A 168 9.93 -9.84 11.48
C GLN A 168 10.78 -8.57 11.46
N ILE A 169 11.76 -8.47 12.37
CA ILE A 169 12.70 -7.34 12.40
C ILE A 169 13.56 -7.32 11.12
N LEU A 170 14.03 -8.49 10.66
CA LEU A 170 14.78 -8.58 9.39
C LEU A 170 13.93 -8.10 8.21
N THR A 171 12.69 -8.58 8.10
CA THR A 171 11.76 -8.15 7.04
C THR A 171 11.62 -6.63 7.01
N LYS A 172 11.39 -6.02 8.18
CA LYS A 172 11.24 -4.57 8.30
C LYS A 172 12.52 -3.84 7.87
N LYS A 173 13.69 -4.28 8.34
CA LYS A 173 14.97 -3.65 8.00
C LYS A 173 15.29 -3.77 6.51
N ILE A 174 15.03 -4.90 5.89
CA ILE A 174 15.22 -5.12 4.45
C ILE A 174 14.26 -4.24 3.65
N GLU A 175 12.98 -4.16 4.06
CA GLU A 175 12.01 -3.27 3.43
C GLU A 175 12.43 -1.79 3.53
N GLU A 176 12.89 -1.35 4.71
CA GLU A 176 13.40 0.00 4.90
C GLU A 176 14.64 0.28 4.04
N ALA A 177 15.57 -0.67 3.95
CA ALA A 177 16.76 -0.56 3.12
C ALA A 177 16.40 -0.51 1.62
N ALA A 178 15.51 -1.37 1.15
CA ALA A 178 15.05 -1.37 -0.24
C ALA A 178 14.33 -0.06 -0.61
N LYS A 179 13.53 0.50 0.29
CA LYS A 179 12.88 1.80 0.09
C LYS A 179 13.87 2.98 0.11
N ALA A 180 14.95 2.86 0.87
CA ALA A 180 15.98 3.90 0.93
C ALA A 180 16.80 4.04 -0.37
N GLU A 181 16.79 3.03 -1.22
CA GLU A 181 17.40 3.10 -2.57
C GLU A 181 16.57 3.92 -3.56
N ALA A 182 15.32 4.27 -3.22
CA ALA A 182 14.46 5.08 -4.08
C ALA A 182 15.08 6.46 -4.34
N PRO A 183 15.17 6.93 -5.60
CA PRO A 183 15.68 8.26 -5.90
C PRO A 183 14.74 9.34 -5.36
N GLU A 184 15.28 10.45 -4.89
CA GLU A 184 14.49 11.59 -4.49
C GLU A 184 13.70 12.19 -5.67
N PRO A 185 12.49 12.73 -5.44
CA PRO A 185 11.74 13.43 -6.47
C PRO A 185 12.51 14.66 -6.96
N THR A 186 12.60 14.79 -8.27
CA THR A 186 13.22 15.97 -8.91
C THR A 186 12.25 17.14 -8.95
N SER A 187 12.77 18.37 -9.06
CA SER A 187 11.94 19.57 -9.20
C SER A 187 11.05 19.54 -10.45
N ALA A 188 11.47 18.83 -11.51
CA ALA A 188 10.67 18.64 -12.71
C ALA A 188 9.46 17.76 -12.44
N GLU A 189 9.65 16.61 -11.79
CA GLU A 189 8.55 15.71 -11.41
C GLU A 189 7.55 16.38 -10.48
N ILE A 190 8.04 17.21 -9.53
CA ILE A 190 7.18 17.98 -8.63
C ILE A 190 6.32 18.99 -9.42
N ALA A 191 6.92 19.69 -10.40
CA ALA A 191 6.21 20.63 -11.23
C ALA A 191 5.18 19.94 -12.15
N ASP A 192 5.56 18.82 -12.75
CA ASP A 192 4.69 18.04 -13.63
C ASP A 192 3.48 17.48 -12.84
N TYR A 193 3.72 16.93 -11.65
CA TYR A 193 2.66 16.47 -10.76
C TYR A 193 1.70 17.60 -10.37
N PHE A 194 2.25 18.78 -10.02
CA PHE A 194 1.45 19.93 -9.69
C PHE A 194 0.53 20.33 -10.83
N GLU A 195 1.05 20.48 -12.05
CA GLU A 195 0.24 20.88 -13.21
C GLU A 195 -0.81 19.82 -13.57
N ALA A 196 -0.47 18.54 -13.47
CA ALA A 196 -1.41 17.43 -13.71
C ALA A 196 -2.57 17.43 -12.69
N GLU A 197 -2.27 17.69 -11.42
CA GLU A 197 -3.22 17.57 -10.31
C GLU A 197 -3.78 18.93 -9.83
N LYS A 198 -3.38 20.02 -10.45
CA LYS A 198 -3.73 21.40 -10.05
C LYS A 198 -5.22 21.62 -9.87
N ALA A 199 -6.01 21.16 -10.84
CA ALA A 199 -7.46 21.37 -10.81
C ALA A 199 -8.17 20.48 -9.78
N THR A 200 -7.62 19.30 -9.50
CA THR A 200 -8.26 18.26 -8.67
C THR A 200 -7.83 18.33 -7.21
N LYS A 201 -6.52 18.48 -6.96
CA LYS A 201 -5.96 18.41 -5.61
C LYS A 201 -5.58 19.78 -5.03
N PHE A 202 -5.19 20.73 -5.89
CA PHE A 202 -4.63 22.00 -5.45
C PHE A 202 -5.55 23.21 -5.67
N THR A 203 -6.75 22.97 -6.21
CA THR A 203 -7.75 24.01 -6.40
C THR A 203 -8.99 23.73 -5.57
N VAL A 204 -9.26 24.59 -4.60
CA VAL A 204 -10.55 24.65 -3.93
C VAL A 204 -11.50 25.37 -4.88
N LYS A 205 -12.54 24.69 -5.33
CA LYS A 205 -13.53 25.28 -6.25
C LYS A 205 -14.34 26.39 -5.59
N GLU A 206 -14.86 27.31 -6.39
CA GLU A 206 -15.81 28.32 -5.91
C GLU A 206 -17.00 27.64 -5.23
N SER A 207 -17.39 28.19 -4.09
CA SER A 207 -18.59 27.73 -3.39
C SER A 207 -19.33 28.91 -2.78
N ARG A 208 -20.60 28.71 -2.47
CA ARG A 208 -21.45 29.74 -1.90
C ARG A 208 -22.20 29.24 -0.70
N ASP A 209 -22.25 30.05 0.35
CA ASP A 209 -23.21 29.83 1.42
C ASP A 209 -24.53 30.42 0.96
N VAL A 210 -25.56 29.63 0.94
CA VAL A 210 -26.89 30.03 0.47
C VAL A 210 -27.95 29.78 1.53
N ARG A 211 -29.03 30.57 1.46
CA ARG A 211 -30.27 30.21 2.17
C ARG A 211 -31.28 29.75 1.15
N VAL A 212 -32.11 28.80 1.54
CA VAL A 212 -33.11 28.22 0.65
C VAL A 212 -34.44 28.00 1.38
N ILE A 213 -35.52 28.36 0.70
CA ILE A 213 -36.89 27.95 1.03
C ILE A 213 -37.31 26.93 -0.02
N ILE A 214 -37.75 25.76 0.41
CA ILE A 214 -38.19 24.68 -0.49
C ILE A 214 -39.64 24.34 -0.13
N ASN A 215 -40.54 24.33 -1.11
CA ASN A 215 -41.91 23.86 -0.92
C ASN A 215 -42.51 23.37 -2.25
N GLU A 216 -43.36 22.37 -2.22
CA GLU A 216 -44.12 21.89 -3.38
C GLU A 216 -45.21 22.92 -3.81
N ASP A 217 -45.70 23.72 -2.88
CA ASP A 217 -46.68 24.74 -3.12
C ASP A 217 -46.02 26.09 -3.52
N LYS A 218 -46.18 26.44 -4.78
CA LYS A 218 -45.64 27.69 -5.33
C LYS A 218 -46.11 28.96 -4.58
N SER A 219 -47.40 28.94 -4.16
CA SER A 219 -47.99 30.10 -3.46
C SER A 219 -47.33 30.38 -2.11
N LYS A 220 -46.87 29.32 -1.42
CA LYS A 220 -46.14 29.42 -0.16
C LYS A 220 -44.76 30.03 -0.38
N VAL A 221 -44.06 29.64 -1.48
CA VAL A 221 -42.75 30.16 -1.80
C VAL A 221 -42.85 31.61 -2.22
N GLU A 222 -43.89 31.99 -2.99
CA GLU A 222 -44.18 33.42 -3.36
C GLU A 222 -44.54 34.25 -2.12
N ALA A 223 -45.26 33.67 -1.14
CA ALA A 223 -45.54 34.37 0.11
C ALA A 223 -44.25 34.57 0.94
N ALA A 224 -43.36 33.57 0.96
CA ALA A 224 -42.05 33.67 1.60
C ALA A 224 -41.20 34.75 0.94
N GLN A 225 -41.23 34.83 -0.39
CA GLN A 225 -40.52 35.89 -1.16
C GLN A 225 -40.98 37.27 -0.75
N LYS A 226 -42.32 37.52 -0.70
CA LYS A 226 -42.88 38.84 -0.32
C LYS A 226 -42.54 39.24 1.12
N GLU A 227 -42.41 38.28 2.03
CA GLU A 227 -41.95 38.55 3.41
C GLU A 227 -40.44 38.90 3.43
N LEU A 228 -39.63 38.17 2.69
CA LEU A 228 -38.17 38.36 2.62
C LEU A 228 -37.78 39.62 1.81
N GLU A 229 -38.55 40.05 0.80
CA GLU A 229 -38.35 41.32 0.10
C GLU A 229 -38.48 42.53 1.03
N LYS A 230 -39.22 42.39 2.13
CA LYS A 230 -39.37 43.47 3.12
C LYS A 230 -38.25 43.47 4.16
N ASP A 231 -37.85 42.27 4.59
CA ASP A 231 -36.78 42.08 5.57
C ASP A 231 -36.13 40.71 5.33
N HIS A 232 -34.93 40.71 4.78
CA HIS A 232 -34.13 39.51 4.56
C HIS A 232 -33.01 39.34 5.60
N SER A 233 -33.19 39.94 6.78
CA SER A 233 -32.27 39.70 7.89
C SER A 233 -32.18 38.16 8.28
N PRO A 234 -31.10 37.73 8.89
CA PRO A 234 -30.99 36.33 9.37
C PRO A 234 -32.13 35.94 10.30
N ALA A 235 -32.66 36.87 11.07
CA ALA A 235 -33.80 36.63 11.96
C ALA A 235 -35.10 36.43 11.18
N SER A 236 -35.31 37.22 10.13
CA SER A 236 -36.47 37.05 9.22
C SER A 236 -36.38 35.75 8.45
N TRP A 237 -35.22 35.41 7.90
CA TRP A 237 -34.98 34.13 7.23
C TRP A 237 -35.31 32.94 8.12
N LYS A 238 -34.91 32.99 9.41
CA LYS A 238 -35.23 31.95 10.36
C LYS A 238 -36.73 31.74 10.55
N LYS A 239 -37.48 32.83 10.68
CA LYS A 239 -38.96 32.82 10.83
C LYS A 239 -39.63 32.33 9.55
N VAL A 240 -39.22 32.86 8.39
CA VAL A 240 -39.81 32.54 7.09
C VAL A 240 -39.51 31.10 6.69
N ALA A 241 -38.29 30.63 6.90
CA ALA A 241 -37.93 29.24 6.65
C ALA A 241 -38.77 28.27 7.54
N GLN A 242 -38.92 28.58 8.84
CA GLN A 242 -39.76 27.79 9.74
C GLN A 242 -41.21 27.74 9.30
N LYS A 243 -41.74 28.84 8.74
CA LYS A 243 -43.15 28.97 8.35
C LYS A 243 -43.43 28.31 7.00
N TYR A 244 -42.53 28.45 6.02
CA TYR A 244 -42.83 28.13 4.62
C TYR A 244 -42.01 26.97 4.05
N SER A 245 -40.81 26.71 4.57
CA SER A 245 -40.01 25.62 4.02
C SER A 245 -40.47 24.25 4.46
N SER A 246 -40.55 23.32 3.54
CA SER A 246 -40.78 21.88 3.80
C SER A 246 -39.51 21.09 4.07
N ASP A 247 -38.32 21.67 3.86
CA ASP A 247 -37.05 21.00 4.05
C ASP A 247 -36.70 20.87 5.55
N PRO A 248 -36.70 19.67 6.14
CA PRO A 248 -36.42 19.48 7.55
C PRO A 248 -34.96 19.77 7.91
N THR A 249 -34.05 19.69 6.94
CA THR A 249 -32.61 19.77 7.16
C THR A 249 -32.14 21.20 7.42
N THR A 250 -32.70 22.16 6.66
CA THR A 250 -32.30 23.56 6.69
C THR A 250 -33.33 24.48 7.37
N LYS A 251 -34.60 24.03 7.49
CA LYS A 251 -35.69 24.81 8.04
C LYS A 251 -35.40 25.43 9.41
N SER A 252 -34.83 24.66 10.34
CA SER A 252 -34.46 25.14 11.69
C SER A 252 -33.26 26.08 11.69
N LYS A 253 -32.41 26.00 10.65
CA LYS A 253 -31.22 26.84 10.46
C LYS A 253 -31.51 28.08 9.61
N GLY A 254 -32.77 28.44 9.38
CA GLY A 254 -33.17 29.57 8.54
C GLY A 254 -32.83 29.36 7.06
N GLY A 255 -32.90 28.12 6.59
CA GLY A 255 -32.62 27.76 5.22
C GLY A 255 -31.13 27.68 4.87
N LEU A 256 -30.20 27.90 5.82
CA LEU A 256 -28.76 27.99 5.54
C LEU A 256 -28.16 26.65 5.09
N THR A 257 -27.52 26.68 3.91
CA THR A 257 -26.77 25.59 3.31
C THR A 257 -25.39 26.15 2.95
N PRO A 258 -24.34 25.82 3.73
CA PRO A 258 -23.01 26.32 3.48
C PRO A 258 -22.30 25.53 2.39
N GLY A 259 -21.36 26.16 1.69
CA GLY A 259 -20.38 25.52 0.80
C GLY A 259 -21.00 24.88 -0.45
N VAL A 260 -22.09 25.42 -0.98
CA VAL A 260 -22.74 24.92 -2.21
C VAL A 260 -21.82 25.14 -3.41
N GLN A 261 -21.46 24.09 -4.12
CA GLN A 261 -20.65 24.12 -5.33
C GLN A 261 -21.54 23.96 -6.56
N GLU A 262 -21.13 24.56 -7.69
CA GLU A 262 -21.90 24.58 -8.93
C GLU A 262 -22.19 23.16 -9.48
N GLU A 263 -21.22 22.28 -9.40
CA GLU A 263 -21.30 20.92 -9.96
C GLU A 263 -22.39 20.05 -9.32
N PHE A 264 -22.76 20.33 -8.07
CA PHE A 264 -23.80 19.58 -7.36
C PHE A 264 -25.20 20.15 -7.53
N LEU A 265 -25.33 21.24 -8.29
CA LEU A 265 -26.63 21.87 -8.52
C LEU A 265 -27.35 21.29 -9.74
N PRO A 266 -28.68 21.26 -9.71
CA PRO A 266 -29.51 21.12 -10.91
C PRO A 266 -29.15 22.20 -11.93
N GLU A 267 -29.13 21.85 -13.22
CA GLU A 267 -28.64 22.73 -14.31
C GLU A 267 -29.33 24.11 -14.30
N GLN A 268 -30.62 24.14 -14.02
CA GLN A 268 -31.40 25.38 -13.98
C GLN A 268 -31.00 26.34 -12.85
N LEU A 269 -30.33 25.89 -11.81
CA LEU A 269 -29.89 26.70 -10.68
C LEU A 269 -28.42 27.14 -10.79
N LYS A 270 -27.59 26.46 -11.59
CA LYS A 270 -26.16 26.76 -11.71
C LYS A 270 -25.92 28.23 -12.05
N LYS A 271 -26.32 28.66 -13.24
CA LYS A 271 -26.10 30.00 -13.69
C LYS A 271 -26.76 31.06 -12.78
N PRO A 272 -28.08 30.96 -12.43
CA PRO A 272 -28.71 31.97 -11.55
C PRO A 272 -28.01 32.09 -10.20
N LEU A 273 -27.65 30.96 -9.55
CA LEU A 273 -27.05 31.03 -8.23
C LEU A 273 -25.60 31.55 -8.29
N PHE A 274 -24.82 31.16 -9.33
CA PHE A 274 -23.40 31.50 -9.43
C PHE A 274 -23.15 32.89 -10.09
N THR A 275 -24.19 33.56 -10.61
CA THR A 275 -24.11 34.93 -11.05
C THR A 275 -24.72 35.93 -10.07
N ALA A 276 -25.56 35.48 -9.12
CA ALA A 276 -26.22 36.33 -8.15
C ALA A 276 -25.24 37.03 -7.20
N ALA A 277 -25.54 38.23 -6.82
CA ALA A 277 -24.79 39.00 -5.82
C ALA A 277 -25.11 38.49 -4.40
N THR A 278 -24.22 38.78 -3.45
CA THR A 278 -24.47 38.51 -2.03
C THR A 278 -25.68 39.34 -1.56
N GLY A 279 -26.63 38.70 -0.89
CA GLY A 279 -27.88 39.31 -0.44
C GLY A 279 -28.97 39.38 -1.53
N GLU A 280 -28.71 38.89 -2.72
CA GLU A 280 -29.69 38.85 -3.80
C GLU A 280 -30.64 37.67 -3.60
N LEU A 281 -31.95 37.95 -3.59
CA LEU A 281 -33.02 36.98 -3.52
C LEU A 281 -33.41 36.54 -4.94
N ILE A 282 -33.24 35.26 -5.26
CA ILE A 282 -33.45 34.71 -6.60
C ILE A 282 -34.49 33.58 -6.58
N GLY A 283 -35.32 33.56 -7.62
CA GLY A 283 -36.41 32.57 -7.77
C GLY A 283 -37.79 33.24 -7.73
N PRO A 284 -38.87 32.43 -7.53
CA PRO A 284 -38.92 30.97 -7.30
C PRO A 284 -38.53 30.17 -8.54
N PHE A 285 -37.63 29.20 -8.39
CA PHE A 285 -37.27 28.22 -9.41
C PHE A 285 -38.07 26.90 -9.20
N LYS A 286 -38.57 26.33 -10.29
CA LYS A 286 -39.16 24.99 -10.22
C LYS A 286 -38.08 23.94 -10.45
N VAL A 287 -37.86 23.10 -9.46
CA VAL A 287 -36.93 21.97 -9.53
C VAL A 287 -37.72 20.71 -9.19
N GLU A 288 -37.93 19.85 -10.19
CA GLU A 288 -38.80 18.67 -10.11
C GLU A 288 -40.21 19.07 -9.61
N LYS A 289 -40.60 18.58 -8.44
CA LYS A 289 -41.90 18.87 -7.82
C LYS A 289 -41.88 20.09 -6.88
N ASN A 290 -40.69 20.62 -6.55
CA ASN A 290 -40.52 21.69 -5.60
C ASN A 290 -40.30 23.06 -6.27
N TYR A 291 -40.64 24.11 -5.56
CA TYR A 291 -40.27 25.48 -5.83
C TYR A 291 -39.23 25.92 -4.81
N LEU A 292 -38.16 26.59 -5.30
CA LEU A 292 -37.02 27.03 -4.50
C LEU A 292 -36.86 28.53 -4.60
N LEU A 293 -36.75 29.19 -3.45
CA LEU A 293 -36.34 30.57 -3.31
C LEU A 293 -34.98 30.58 -2.64
N LEU A 294 -34.01 31.33 -3.18
CA LEU A 294 -32.62 31.30 -2.75
C LEU A 294 -32.10 32.70 -2.46
N GLU A 295 -31.12 32.80 -1.56
CA GLU A 295 -30.31 34.02 -1.33
C GLU A 295 -28.85 33.59 -1.16
N VAL A 296 -27.94 34.28 -1.83
CA VAL A 296 -26.49 34.11 -1.63
C VAL A 296 -26.08 34.87 -0.38
N VAL A 297 -25.63 34.15 0.64
CA VAL A 297 -25.17 34.74 1.92
C VAL A 297 -23.71 35.12 1.86
N LYS A 298 -22.87 34.26 1.26
CA LYS A 298 -21.43 34.48 1.17
C LYS A 298 -20.84 33.79 -0.05
N LEU A 299 -19.91 34.43 -0.68
CA LEU A 299 -19.09 33.87 -1.76
C LEU A 299 -17.75 33.44 -1.21
N HIS A 300 -17.39 32.23 -1.53
CA HIS A 300 -16.05 31.65 -1.30
C HIS A 300 -15.40 31.48 -2.68
N PRO A 301 -14.49 32.37 -3.10
CA PRO A 301 -13.89 32.28 -4.42
C PRO A 301 -13.02 31.04 -4.54
N ALA A 302 -12.88 30.55 -5.76
CA ALA A 302 -11.93 29.51 -6.06
C ALA A 302 -10.53 29.95 -5.66
N LYS A 303 -9.78 29.03 -5.02
CA LYS A 303 -8.40 29.29 -4.60
C LYS A 303 -7.52 28.13 -5.02
N THR A 304 -6.53 28.40 -5.86
CA THR A 304 -5.50 27.43 -6.23
C THR A 304 -4.24 27.68 -5.38
N LYS A 305 -3.72 26.63 -4.75
CA LYS A 305 -2.39 26.68 -4.12
C LYS A 305 -1.34 26.98 -5.19
N SER A 306 -0.33 27.76 -4.87
CA SER A 306 0.86 27.86 -5.71
C SER A 306 1.70 26.57 -5.63
N LEU A 307 2.56 26.34 -6.62
CA LEU A 307 3.52 25.22 -6.57
C LEU A 307 4.32 25.23 -5.26
N LYS A 308 4.79 26.38 -4.81
CA LYS A 308 5.54 26.53 -3.57
C LYS A 308 4.74 26.12 -2.32
N GLU A 309 3.43 26.40 -2.29
CA GLU A 309 2.55 26.00 -1.18
C GLU A 309 2.24 24.50 -1.20
N ALA A 310 2.28 23.87 -2.37
CA ALA A 310 2.00 22.45 -2.56
C ALA A 310 3.27 21.57 -2.54
N GLU A 311 4.46 22.15 -2.68
CA GLU A 311 5.73 21.45 -2.91
C GLU A 311 6.02 20.37 -1.86
N ALA A 312 5.85 20.68 -0.58
CA ALA A 312 6.13 19.71 0.50
C ALA A 312 5.16 18.53 0.44
N GLU A 313 3.87 18.77 0.13
CA GLU A 313 2.85 17.73 0.01
C GLU A 313 3.13 16.84 -1.21
N ILE A 314 3.50 17.44 -2.34
CA ILE A 314 3.85 16.74 -3.58
C ILE A 314 5.12 15.91 -3.37
N THR A 315 6.16 16.50 -2.79
CA THR A 315 7.42 15.80 -2.50
C THR A 315 7.16 14.56 -1.64
N ALA A 316 6.38 14.69 -0.57
CA ALA A 316 6.04 13.55 0.27
C ALA A 316 5.28 12.44 -0.50
N THR A 317 4.34 12.82 -1.36
CA THR A 317 3.57 11.89 -2.20
C THR A 317 4.47 11.16 -3.19
N LEU A 318 5.27 11.89 -3.96
CA LEU A 318 6.19 11.30 -4.94
C LEU A 318 7.27 10.45 -4.28
N THR A 319 7.80 10.87 -3.12
CA THR A 319 8.74 10.05 -2.33
C THR A 319 8.11 8.72 -1.95
N GLN A 320 6.88 8.74 -1.46
CA GLN A 320 6.17 7.50 -1.11
C GLN A 320 5.92 6.61 -2.34
N GLU A 321 5.55 7.18 -3.48
CA GLU A 321 5.33 6.45 -4.73
C GLU A 321 6.64 5.80 -5.22
N LYS A 322 7.75 6.55 -5.26
CA LYS A 322 9.06 6.04 -5.65
C LYS A 322 9.57 4.95 -4.69
N GLN A 323 9.38 5.12 -3.39
CA GLN A 323 9.72 4.10 -2.40
C GLN A 323 8.91 2.81 -2.58
N GLN A 324 7.62 2.95 -2.94
CA GLN A 324 6.78 1.78 -3.21
C GLN A 324 7.18 1.09 -4.51
N GLU A 325 7.59 1.83 -5.54
CA GLU A 325 8.10 1.30 -6.80
C GLU A 325 9.42 0.55 -6.58
N ALA A 326 10.41 1.18 -5.93
CA ALA A 326 11.69 0.57 -5.60
C ALA A 326 11.52 -0.72 -4.77
N PHE A 327 10.63 -0.70 -3.79
CA PHE A 327 10.31 -1.90 -3.01
C PHE A 327 9.66 -2.99 -3.86
N SER A 328 8.77 -2.63 -4.79
CA SER A 328 8.11 -3.59 -5.69
C SER A 328 9.12 -4.26 -6.63
N GLU A 329 10.04 -3.49 -7.18
CA GLU A 329 11.14 -3.97 -8.02
C GLU A 329 12.05 -4.91 -7.22
N PHE A 330 12.52 -4.46 -6.06
CA PHE A 330 13.31 -5.28 -5.15
C PHE A 330 12.60 -6.60 -4.80
N ALA A 331 11.32 -6.56 -4.44
CA ALA A 331 10.57 -7.77 -4.07
C ALA A 331 10.45 -8.78 -5.22
N SER A 332 10.32 -8.28 -6.46
CA SER A 332 10.30 -9.10 -7.66
C SER A 332 11.66 -9.77 -7.92
N GLU A 333 12.74 -8.99 -7.87
CA GLU A 333 14.10 -9.49 -8.04
C GLU A 333 14.50 -10.47 -6.93
N TYR A 334 14.19 -10.13 -5.68
CA TYR A 334 14.39 -10.98 -4.51
C TYR A 334 13.74 -12.35 -4.72
N THR A 335 12.45 -12.34 -5.07
CA THR A 335 11.71 -13.60 -5.25
C THR A 335 12.31 -14.44 -6.38
N GLY A 336 12.59 -13.85 -7.53
CA GLY A 336 13.18 -14.55 -8.67
C GLY A 336 14.57 -15.12 -8.37
N ARG A 337 15.42 -14.33 -7.70
CA ARG A 337 16.79 -14.71 -7.33
C ARG A 337 16.80 -15.88 -6.34
N TRP A 338 16.03 -15.83 -5.28
CA TRP A 338 15.98 -16.85 -4.26
C TRP A 338 15.26 -18.12 -4.73
N GLN A 339 14.20 -17.98 -5.53
CA GLN A 339 13.56 -19.12 -6.19
C GLN A 339 14.58 -19.91 -7.05
N ALA A 340 15.38 -19.20 -7.87
CA ALA A 340 16.39 -19.84 -8.72
C ALA A 340 17.47 -20.61 -7.91
N ARG A 341 17.71 -20.22 -6.66
CA ARG A 341 18.68 -20.81 -5.74
C ARG A 341 18.11 -21.95 -4.89
N THR A 342 16.80 -22.19 -4.94
CA THR A 342 16.09 -23.15 -4.10
C THR A 342 15.78 -24.42 -4.86
N HIS A 343 16.32 -25.55 -4.42
CA HIS A 343 16.06 -26.87 -5.01
C HIS A 343 15.33 -27.74 -4.02
N CYS A 344 14.16 -28.26 -4.43
CA CYS A 344 13.30 -29.05 -3.56
C CYS A 344 13.34 -30.53 -3.94
N ALA A 345 13.22 -31.38 -2.93
CA ALA A 345 13.13 -32.84 -3.10
C ALA A 345 11.81 -33.19 -3.81
N SER A 346 11.83 -34.36 -4.49
CA SER A 346 10.61 -34.92 -5.08
C SER A 346 9.52 -35.07 -4.01
N GLY A 347 8.32 -34.62 -4.31
CA GLY A 347 7.22 -34.60 -3.34
C GLY A 347 7.08 -33.29 -2.52
N PHE A 348 8.10 -32.40 -2.52
CA PHE A 348 8.10 -31.13 -1.80
C PHE A 348 8.23 -29.92 -2.73
N VAL A 349 8.08 -30.14 -4.04
CA VAL A 349 8.21 -29.07 -5.04
C VAL A 349 7.01 -28.13 -4.98
N THR A 350 7.26 -26.86 -4.73
CA THR A 350 6.29 -25.76 -4.68
C THR A 350 6.76 -24.59 -5.53
N LYS A 351 5.97 -23.51 -5.59
CA LYS A 351 6.33 -22.28 -6.34
C LYS A 351 7.64 -21.64 -5.89
N GLN A 352 8.12 -21.94 -4.68
CA GLN A 352 9.39 -21.46 -4.15
C GLN A 352 10.61 -22.18 -4.75
N CYS A 353 10.40 -23.26 -5.48
CA CYS A 353 11.49 -24.12 -5.94
C CYS A 353 11.88 -23.86 -7.40
N ALA A 354 13.16 -23.85 -7.72
CA ALA A 354 13.68 -23.71 -9.09
C ALA A 354 13.20 -24.84 -10.02
N ASN A 355 12.99 -26.02 -9.47
CA ASN A 355 12.48 -27.18 -10.19
C ASN A 355 10.94 -27.24 -10.27
N PHE A 356 10.23 -26.20 -9.84
CA PHE A 356 8.79 -26.07 -10.03
C PHE A 356 8.47 -25.94 -11.51
N LYS A 357 7.61 -26.79 -12.01
CA LYS A 357 7.04 -26.68 -13.34
C LYS A 357 5.58 -26.29 -13.17
N GLU A 358 5.22 -25.13 -13.64
CA GLU A 358 3.80 -24.74 -13.71
C GLU A 358 3.10 -25.80 -14.57
N SER A 359 2.39 -26.72 -13.94
CA SER A 359 1.52 -27.64 -14.65
C SER A 359 0.48 -26.76 -15.33
N GLY A 360 0.58 -26.65 -16.64
CA GLY A 360 -0.33 -25.82 -17.45
C GLY A 360 -1.77 -26.29 -17.23
N HIS A 361 -2.40 -25.79 -16.20
CA HIS A 361 -3.84 -25.69 -16.21
C HIS A 361 -4.16 -24.67 -17.31
N PRO A 362 -4.92 -25.06 -18.34
CA PRO A 362 -5.38 -24.09 -19.31
C PRO A 362 -6.04 -22.96 -18.50
N SER A 363 -5.57 -21.73 -18.70
CA SER A 363 -6.25 -20.57 -18.20
C SER A 363 -7.74 -20.77 -18.45
N THR A 364 -8.58 -20.74 -17.41
CA THR A 364 -10.03 -20.83 -17.56
C THR A 364 -10.59 -19.60 -18.28
N ALA A 365 -9.74 -18.61 -18.53
CA ALA A 365 -10.08 -17.46 -19.34
C ALA A 365 -10.06 -17.82 -20.83
N PRO A 366 -11.04 -17.36 -21.61
CA PRO A 366 -11.05 -17.52 -23.06
C PRO A 366 -9.77 -16.98 -23.70
N PRO A 367 -9.27 -17.58 -24.80
CA PRO A 367 -8.08 -17.10 -25.50
C PRO A 367 -8.22 -15.63 -25.89
N GLY A 368 -7.21 -14.82 -25.63
CA GLY A 368 -7.16 -13.40 -26.01
C GLY A 368 -7.72 -12.43 -24.99
N CYS A 369 -8.08 -12.86 -23.77
CA CYS A 369 -8.61 -11.98 -22.72
C CYS A 369 -7.58 -10.98 -22.14
N PHE A 370 -6.30 -11.33 -22.13
CA PHE A 370 -5.24 -10.53 -21.49
C PHE A 370 -4.11 -10.14 -22.44
N GLU A 371 -4.36 -10.20 -23.75
CA GLU A 371 -3.42 -9.71 -24.75
C GLU A 371 -3.50 -8.18 -24.90
N ALA A 372 -2.41 -7.55 -25.39
CA ALA A 372 -2.36 -6.11 -25.65
C ALA A 372 -3.44 -5.63 -26.65
N ASN A 373 -3.99 -6.55 -27.45
CA ASN A 373 -5.14 -6.34 -28.34
C ASN A 373 -6.12 -7.50 -28.11
N PRO A 374 -7.04 -7.41 -27.16
CA PRO A 374 -7.92 -8.52 -26.80
C PRO A 374 -8.84 -8.90 -27.97
N LYS A 375 -8.81 -10.19 -28.35
CA LYS A 375 -9.67 -10.75 -29.39
C LYS A 375 -11.05 -11.16 -28.87
N THR A 376 -11.17 -11.26 -27.54
CA THR A 376 -12.40 -11.65 -26.84
C THR A 376 -13.09 -10.39 -26.28
N PRO A 377 -14.43 -10.26 -26.43
CA PRO A 377 -15.17 -9.14 -25.84
C PRO A 377 -14.96 -9.03 -24.34
N ALA A 378 -14.82 -7.80 -23.83
CA ALA A 378 -14.51 -7.53 -22.42
C ALA A 378 -15.52 -8.12 -21.42
N ASN A 379 -16.77 -8.35 -21.85
CA ASN A 379 -17.83 -8.96 -21.03
C ASN A 379 -17.67 -10.48 -20.88
N GLU A 380 -16.86 -11.12 -21.71
CA GLU A 380 -16.57 -12.56 -21.64
C GLU A 380 -15.25 -12.86 -20.92
N CYS A 381 -14.48 -11.82 -20.60
CA CYS A 381 -13.24 -11.96 -19.87
C CYS A 381 -13.50 -11.85 -18.36
N PRO A 382 -12.95 -12.78 -17.53
CA PRO A 382 -12.99 -12.60 -16.09
C PRO A 382 -12.26 -11.29 -15.74
N ALA A 383 -12.78 -10.57 -14.72
CA ALA A 383 -12.11 -9.36 -14.24
C ALA A 383 -10.65 -9.69 -13.92
N PRO A 384 -9.69 -8.84 -14.32
CA PRO A 384 -8.30 -9.04 -13.92
C PRO A 384 -8.25 -9.12 -12.41
N VAL A 385 -7.73 -10.23 -11.89
CA VAL A 385 -7.47 -10.37 -10.45
C VAL A 385 -6.53 -9.23 -10.12
N ALA A 386 -7.00 -8.29 -9.31
CA ALA A 386 -6.16 -7.20 -8.83
C ALA A 386 -4.90 -7.86 -8.26
N GLN A 387 -3.76 -7.57 -8.86
CA GLN A 387 -2.48 -8.06 -8.37
C GLN A 387 -2.40 -7.60 -6.93
N ALA A 388 -2.39 -8.54 -5.99
CA ALA A 388 -2.13 -8.24 -4.61
C ALA A 388 -0.80 -7.45 -4.60
N LYS A 389 -0.80 -6.30 -3.90
CA LYS A 389 0.44 -5.53 -3.73
C LYS A 389 1.53 -6.50 -3.31
N PRO A 390 2.71 -6.48 -3.96
CA PRO A 390 3.79 -7.37 -3.57
C PRO A 390 4.09 -7.12 -2.09
N ALA A 391 3.86 -8.14 -1.28
CA ALA A 391 4.31 -8.16 0.10
C ALA A 391 5.56 -9.02 0.12
N MET A 392 6.56 -8.61 0.90
CA MET A 392 7.70 -9.49 1.13
C MET A 392 7.19 -10.83 1.66
N PRO A 393 7.62 -11.96 1.07
CA PRO A 393 7.38 -13.26 1.65
C PRO A 393 7.98 -13.29 3.06
N GLY A 394 7.27 -13.79 4.03
CA GLY A 394 7.76 -13.91 5.41
C GLY A 394 7.01 -13.09 6.47
N THR A 395 5.92 -12.41 6.11
CA THR A 395 5.07 -11.76 7.12
C THR A 395 4.34 -12.82 7.95
N VAL A 396 5.03 -13.36 8.95
CA VAL A 396 4.44 -14.32 9.89
C VAL A 396 3.56 -13.56 10.87
N THR A 397 2.27 -13.49 10.58
CA THR A 397 1.27 -12.90 11.47
C THR A 397 0.87 -13.94 12.55
N VAL A 398 1.68 -14.15 13.56
CA VAL A 398 1.46 -15.26 14.50
C VAL A 398 1.12 -14.83 15.94
N LEU A 399 1.21 -13.57 16.30
CA LEU A 399 1.04 -13.17 17.71
C LEU A 399 -0.24 -12.34 17.96
N LYS A 400 -1.42 -12.84 17.56
CA LYS A 400 -2.69 -12.30 18.07
C LYS A 400 -3.30 -13.28 19.07
N PRO A 401 -3.54 -12.86 20.33
CA PRO A 401 -4.27 -13.67 21.28
C PRO A 401 -5.70 -13.87 20.82
N LYS A 402 -6.23 -15.07 21.07
CA LYS A 402 -7.59 -15.49 20.78
C LYS A 402 -8.56 -14.73 21.69
N GLY A 403 -9.35 -13.83 21.12
CA GLY A 403 -10.51 -13.30 21.80
C GLY A 403 -10.46 -11.81 22.07
N GLU A 404 -10.47 -11.04 21.01
CA GLU A 404 -11.22 -9.80 20.94
C GLU A 404 -11.32 -9.43 19.47
N GLN A 405 -12.53 -9.41 18.93
CA GLN A 405 -12.82 -8.67 17.72
C GLN A 405 -12.54 -7.21 18.07
N LEU A 406 -11.33 -6.75 17.82
CA LEU A 406 -11.07 -5.33 17.75
C LEU A 406 -11.96 -4.82 16.62
N ALA A 407 -13.05 -4.18 17.03
CA ALA A 407 -13.89 -3.36 16.19
C ALA A 407 -12.96 -2.57 15.27
N GLN A 408 -13.11 -2.77 13.98
CA GLN A 408 -12.55 -1.90 12.97
C GLN A 408 -12.88 -0.48 13.41
N ARG A 409 -11.83 0.30 13.68
CA ARG A 409 -11.99 1.73 13.93
C ARG A 409 -12.72 2.27 12.70
N PRO A 410 -13.93 2.82 12.82
CA PRO A 410 -14.62 3.38 11.68
C PRO A 410 -13.77 4.54 11.17
N GLN A 411 -13.54 4.57 9.87
CA GLN A 411 -13.18 5.81 9.19
C GLN A 411 -14.23 6.85 9.57
N PRO A 412 -13.88 8.13 9.69
CA PRO A 412 -14.85 9.16 10.03
C PRO A 412 -15.84 9.30 8.87
N GLU A 413 -16.95 8.59 8.95
CA GLU A 413 -18.15 8.93 8.20
C GLU A 413 -18.68 10.26 8.72
N ALA A 414 -19.00 11.14 7.79
CA ALA A 414 -19.65 12.40 8.03
C ALA A 414 -20.84 12.23 8.99
N SER A 415 -20.80 12.99 10.07
CA SER A 415 -21.76 13.11 11.13
C SER A 415 -23.23 13.09 10.68
N LYS A 416 -23.96 12.07 11.13
CA LYS A 416 -25.40 12.19 11.41
C LYS A 416 -25.53 12.37 12.92
N GLU A 417 -25.66 13.61 13.37
CA GLU A 417 -26.12 13.94 14.70
C GLU A 417 -27.65 13.70 14.77
N ALA A 418 -28.03 12.68 15.52
CA ALA A 418 -29.37 12.59 16.08
C ALA A 418 -29.29 13.09 17.53
N GLY A 419 -30.00 14.16 17.81
CA GLY A 419 -30.07 14.76 19.13
C GLY A 419 -30.62 13.82 20.19
N THR A 420 -29.96 13.80 21.34
CA THR A 420 -30.58 13.38 22.60
C THR A 420 -30.03 14.34 23.67
N GLU A 421 -30.96 15.09 24.22
CA GLU A 421 -30.81 15.97 25.38
C GLU A 421 -30.33 15.15 26.59
N VAL A 422 -29.22 15.59 27.22
CA VAL A 422 -28.79 15.14 28.53
C VAL A 422 -28.69 16.39 29.41
N PRO A 423 -29.34 16.41 30.62
CA PRO A 423 -29.35 17.59 31.48
C PRO A 423 -28.00 17.82 32.12
N ALA A 424 -27.66 19.10 32.31
CA ALA A 424 -26.44 19.59 32.96
C ALA A 424 -26.38 19.23 34.45
N PRO A 425 -25.21 18.86 34.98
CA PRO A 425 -24.96 18.91 36.42
C PRO A 425 -24.54 20.32 36.84
N GLU A 426 -25.20 20.83 37.87
CA GLU A 426 -24.85 22.02 38.62
C GLU A 426 -23.51 21.84 39.41
N GLY A 427 -22.72 22.88 39.39
CA GLY A 427 -21.82 23.19 40.52
C GLY A 427 -20.37 22.68 40.38
N ALA A 428 -19.50 23.53 39.80
CA ALA A 428 -18.09 23.59 40.20
C ALA A 428 -17.58 25.05 40.10
N PRO A 429 -16.77 25.53 41.06
CA PRO A 429 -16.39 26.93 41.18
C PRO A 429 -15.29 27.35 40.19
N ALA A 430 -15.25 28.63 39.89
CA ALA A 430 -14.31 29.26 38.96
C ALA A 430 -12.84 29.14 39.47
N PRO A 431 -11.87 28.99 38.56
CA PRO A 431 -10.45 29.14 38.97
C PRO A 431 -10.05 30.61 39.08
N GLU A 432 -9.35 30.86 40.17
CA GLU A 432 -8.71 32.09 40.66
C GLU A 432 -7.63 32.56 39.65
N ALA A 433 -7.55 33.90 39.49
CA ALA A 433 -6.62 34.56 38.60
C ALA A 433 -5.17 34.40 39.09
N ALA A 434 -4.26 34.06 38.16
CA ALA A 434 -2.81 34.11 38.41
C ALA A 434 -2.29 35.55 38.31
N PRO A 435 -1.27 35.93 39.12
CA PRO A 435 -0.75 37.30 39.15
C PRO A 435 0.20 37.61 37.98
N GLU A 436 0.14 38.88 37.58
CA GLU A 436 1.00 39.53 36.61
C GLU A 436 2.49 39.41 37.00
N ALA A 437 3.34 39.02 36.04
CA ALA A 437 4.78 39.08 36.19
C ALA A 437 5.31 40.40 35.61
N GLU A 438 5.97 41.13 36.48
CA GLU A 438 6.62 42.43 36.35
C GLU A 438 7.81 42.36 35.37
N GLU A 439 7.85 43.31 34.46
CA GLU A 439 8.87 43.56 33.45
C GLU A 439 10.15 44.10 34.10
N ALA A 440 11.30 43.43 33.96
CA ALA A 440 12.60 43.94 34.32
C ALA A 440 13.55 43.94 33.11
N ALA A 441 13.92 45.13 32.66
CA ALA A 441 14.91 45.37 31.64
C ALA A 441 16.35 45.06 32.10
N PRO A 442 17.27 44.67 31.22
CA PRO A 442 18.69 44.53 31.57
C PRO A 442 19.46 45.83 31.32
N GLU A 443 20.17 46.27 32.37
CA GLU A 443 21.24 47.26 32.26
C GLU A 443 22.50 46.64 31.67
N ALA A 444 23.14 47.42 30.83
CA ALA A 444 24.46 47.17 30.27
C ALA A 444 25.54 47.70 31.22
N GLU A 445 26.53 46.89 31.57
CA GLU A 445 27.82 47.39 31.98
C GLU A 445 29.00 46.65 31.35
N SER A 446 29.87 47.47 30.81
CA SER A 446 31.16 47.21 30.21
C SER A 446 32.26 47.00 31.27
N GLY A 447 33.27 46.18 30.97
CA GLY A 447 34.50 46.13 31.80
C GLY A 447 35.44 45.04 31.34
N SER A 448 36.26 45.27 30.42
CA SER A 448 37.72 45.41 30.29
C SER A 448 38.61 44.63 31.25
N GLN A 449 39.64 44.02 30.61
CA GLN A 449 41.04 43.76 31.01
C GLN A 449 41.43 42.41 31.61
N SER A 450 42.17 41.67 30.82
CA SER A 450 43.64 41.42 30.84
C SER A 450 44.19 40.35 31.82
N GLY A 451 44.92 39.41 31.26
CA GLY A 451 46.26 39.04 31.68
C GLY A 451 46.46 37.77 32.52
N LYS A 452 46.92 36.80 31.96
CA LYS A 452 48.19 36.08 31.99
C LYS A 452 48.05 34.66 31.47
#